data_aa2a17d897262f2aca538be072233805
#
_entry.id   aa2a17d897262f2aca538be072233805
#
_cell.length_a   1.000
_cell.length_b   1.000
_cell.length_c   1.000
_cell.angle_alpha   90.00
_cell.angle_beta   90.00
_cell.angle_gamma   90.00
#
_symmetry.space_group_name_H-M   'P 1'
#
loop_
_entity.id
_entity.type
_entity.pdbx_description
1 polymer ?
#
loop_
_entity_poly.entity_id
_entity_poly.type
_entity_poly.pdbx_seq_one_letter_code
_entity_poly.pdbx_strand_id
1 'polypeptide(L)'
;MTKFLIPVLIVLLTGCEPRLHRAVKARDYDQVVQYLNAGDNIDINSTSEMSDFFYGGSRLRYSPLHRAVLCEDIKMVDLLISRGANLEARDPHRTPLFLATHYGHVEIVKLLIKHGADPNALDLHTGETPLDRAKLGSYNDLIKILIENGGKSRLELKAK
;
A
#
# COMPACT_ATOMS: atom_id res chain seq x y z
N MET A 1 -14.41 -5.70 39.53
CA MET A 1 -13.05 -5.88 38.95
C MET A 1 -13.09 -6.90 37.79
N THR A 2 -13.85 -6.65 36.70
CA THR A 2 -14.01 -7.64 35.59
C THR A 2 -14.22 -6.99 34.23
N LYS A 3 -13.66 -5.79 33.98
CA LYS A 3 -13.85 -5.08 32.68
C LYS A 3 -12.64 -5.02 31.77
N PHE A 4 -11.53 -5.71 32.09
CA PHE A 4 -10.28 -5.63 31.31
C PHE A 4 -9.88 -6.91 30.56
N LEU A 5 -10.65 -8.00 30.66
CA LEU A 5 -10.27 -9.29 30.06
C LEU A 5 -10.89 -9.56 28.68
N ILE A 6 -11.92 -8.81 28.27
CA ILE A 6 -12.65 -9.06 27.01
C ILE A 6 -11.87 -8.62 25.76
N PRO A 7 -11.12 -7.48 25.73
CA PRO A 7 -10.40 -7.08 24.52
C PRO A 7 -9.22 -7.99 24.17
N VAL A 8 -8.56 -8.61 25.17
CA VAL A 8 -7.41 -9.50 24.92
C VAL A 8 -7.84 -10.85 24.34
N LEU A 9 -8.99 -11.37 24.79
CA LEU A 9 -9.49 -12.66 24.29
C LEU A 9 -10.04 -12.59 22.85
N ILE A 10 -10.58 -11.43 22.44
CA ILE A 10 -11.04 -11.20 21.06
C ILE A 10 -9.86 -11.13 20.09
N VAL A 11 -8.71 -10.58 20.52
CA VAL A 11 -7.49 -10.54 19.68
C VAL A 11 -6.92 -11.94 19.41
N LEU A 12 -7.10 -12.89 20.36
CA LEU A 12 -6.64 -14.27 20.18
C LEU A 12 -7.55 -15.11 19.26
N LEU A 13 -8.80 -14.69 19.02
CA LEU A 13 -9.76 -15.43 18.20
C LEU A 13 -9.96 -14.89 16.77
N THR A 14 -9.43 -13.70 16.44
CA THR A 14 -9.68 -13.04 15.16
C THR A 14 -8.40 -12.87 14.30
N GLY A 15 -7.43 -13.78 14.39
CA GLY A 15 -6.20 -13.68 13.56
C GLY A 15 -5.49 -12.31 13.74
N CYS A 16 -4.19 -12.29 13.77
CA CYS A 16 -3.35 -11.16 14.19
C CYS A 16 -3.33 -9.93 13.24
N GLU A 17 -4.47 -9.60 12.61
CA GLU A 17 -4.56 -8.42 11.73
C GLU A 17 -4.77 -7.15 12.59
N PRO A 18 -3.88 -6.14 12.50
CA PRO A 18 -4.00 -4.90 13.25
C PRO A 18 -5.37 -4.23 13.01
N ARG A 19 -5.93 -3.62 14.07
CA ARG A 19 -7.27 -2.99 14.01
C ARG A 19 -7.38 -1.93 12.91
N LEU A 20 -6.30 -1.18 12.66
CA LEU A 20 -6.24 -0.18 11.58
C LEU A 20 -6.42 -0.82 10.20
N HIS A 21 -5.77 -1.96 9.93
CA HIS A 21 -5.93 -2.68 8.65
C HIS A 21 -7.35 -3.17 8.42
N ARG A 22 -8.02 -3.67 9.49
CA ARG A 22 -9.43 -4.11 9.41
C ARG A 22 -10.34 -2.94 9.08
N ALA A 23 -10.14 -1.78 9.72
CA ALA A 23 -10.91 -0.57 9.45
C ALA A 23 -10.71 -0.07 8.01
N VAL A 24 -9.46 -0.06 7.51
CA VAL A 24 -9.14 0.29 6.11
C VAL A 24 -9.81 -0.68 5.14
N LYS A 25 -9.72 -1.98 5.37
CA LYS A 25 -10.36 -3.01 4.55
C LYS A 25 -11.89 -2.90 4.55
N ALA A 26 -12.46 -2.54 5.70
CA ALA A 26 -13.91 -2.32 5.86
C ALA A 26 -14.38 -0.98 5.27
N ARG A 27 -13.46 -0.12 4.81
CA ARG A 27 -13.73 1.26 4.38
C ARG A 27 -14.42 2.10 5.46
N ASP A 28 -14.10 1.81 6.73
CA ASP A 28 -14.64 2.54 7.88
C ASP A 28 -13.73 3.74 8.20
N TYR A 29 -14.02 4.86 7.55
CA TYR A 29 -13.23 6.09 7.67
C TYR A 29 -13.22 6.64 9.09
N ASP A 30 -14.33 6.56 9.80
CA ASP A 30 -14.47 7.09 11.16
C ASP A 30 -13.60 6.29 12.13
N GLN A 31 -13.61 4.98 12.04
CA GLN A 31 -12.72 4.14 12.83
C GLN A 31 -11.24 4.34 12.48
N VAL A 32 -10.90 4.50 11.20
CA VAL A 32 -9.53 4.82 10.79
C VAL A 32 -9.06 6.12 11.43
N VAL A 33 -9.86 7.19 11.34
CA VAL A 33 -9.55 8.47 11.97
C VAL A 33 -9.42 8.34 13.48
N GLN A 34 -10.33 7.59 14.13
CA GLN A 34 -10.29 7.36 15.58
C GLN A 34 -9.01 6.63 16.00
N TYR A 35 -8.59 5.58 15.28
CA TYR A 35 -7.39 4.81 15.61
C TYR A 35 -6.12 5.63 15.40
N LEU A 36 -6.05 6.42 14.32
CA LEU A 36 -4.91 7.32 14.07
C LEU A 36 -4.82 8.43 15.12
N ASN A 37 -5.96 9.00 15.55
CA ASN A 37 -6.00 9.98 16.63
C ASN A 37 -5.63 9.37 18.00
N ALA A 38 -5.85 8.07 18.19
CA ALA A 38 -5.44 7.34 19.39
C ALA A 38 -3.94 6.96 19.38
N GLY A 39 -3.21 7.31 18.34
CA GLY A 39 -1.77 7.07 18.21
C GLY A 39 -1.39 5.72 17.61
N ASP A 40 -2.29 5.05 16.89
CA ASP A 40 -1.93 3.85 16.14
C ASP A 40 -0.88 4.18 15.08
N ASN A 41 0.08 3.29 14.92
CA ASN A 41 1.10 3.45 13.89
C ASN A 41 0.48 3.33 12.50
N ILE A 42 0.49 4.43 11.74
CA ILE A 42 -0.07 4.51 10.39
C ILE A 42 0.65 3.59 9.38
N ASP A 43 1.90 3.27 9.63
CA ASP A 43 2.74 2.42 8.77
C ASP A 43 2.89 0.99 9.31
N ILE A 44 2.04 0.60 10.27
CA ILE A 44 2.07 -0.76 10.81
C ILE A 44 1.83 -1.77 9.70
N ASN A 45 2.71 -2.76 9.58
CA ASN A 45 2.54 -3.83 8.62
C ASN A 45 1.60 -4.92 9.15
N SER A 46 0.61 -5.31 8.34
CA SER A 46 -0.19 -6.49 8.65
C SER A 46 0.62 -7.75 8.37
N THR A 47 0.74 -8.63 9.34
CA THR A 47 1.11 -10.02 9.10
C THR A 47 -0.19 -10.80 8.92
N SER A 48 -0.69 -10.89 7.69
CA SER A 48 -1.88 -11.68 7.41
C SER A 48 -1.49 -13.15 7.33
N GLU A 49 -1.83 -13.94 8.34
CA GLU A 49 -1.59 -15.39 8.34
C GLU A 49 -2.35 -16.12 7.23
N MET A 50 -3.45 -15.55 6.72
CA MET A 50 -4.26 -16.17 5.66
C MET A 50 -3.69 -15.98 4.24
N SER A 51 -2.80 -15.01 4.00
CA SER A 51 -2.16 -14.83 2.68
C SER A 51 -1.01 -15.82 2.45
N ASP A 52 -0.46 -16.42 3.52
CA ASP A 52 0.63 -17.39 3.44
C ASP A 52 0.25 -18.66 2.67
N PHE A 53 -1.03 -19.00 2.61
CA PHE A 53 -1.52 -20.21 1.93
C PHE A 53 -1.65 -20.05 0.40
N PHE A 54 -1.91 -18.82 -0.09
CA PHE A 54 -2.14 -18.58 -1.53
C PHE A 54 -0.90 -18.15 -2.33
N TYR A 55 0.15 -17.64 -1.67
CA TYR A 55 1.33 -17.06 -2.35
C TYR A 55 2.67 -17.67 -1.91
N GLY A 56 2.70 -18.94 -1.51
CA GLY A 56 3.95 -19.68 -1.32
C GLY A 56 4.78 -19.27 -0.09
N GLY A 57 4.14 -18.91 1.02
CA GLY A 57 4.82 -18.71 2.32
C GLY A 57 5.53 -17.37 2.50
N SER A 58 5.35 -16.42 1.58
CA SER A 58 5.84 -15.06 1.76
C SER A 58 4.86 -14.27 2.61
N ARG A 59 5.26 -13.93 3.84
CA ARG A 59 4.47 -13.04 4.72
C ARG A 59 4.32 -11.68 4.05
N LEU A 60 3.20 -11.47 3.35
CA LEU A 60 2.88 -10.18 2.74
C LEU A 60 2.62 -9.17 3.86
N ARG A 61 3.51 -8.21 3.99
CA ARG A 61 3.46 -7.14 4.99
C ARG A 61 2.88 -5.89 4.35
N TYR A 62 1.56 -5.85 4.23
CA TYR A 62 0.90 -4.64 3.72
C TYR A 62 0.85 -3.56 4.82
N SER A 63 1.28 -2.33 4.50
CA SER A 63 0.88 -1.17 5.30
C SER A 63 -0.60 -0.83 5.04
N PRO A 64 -1.26 -0.02 5.90
CA PRO A 64 -2.60 0.48 5.65
C PRO A 64 -2.74 1.12 4.27
N LEU A 65 -1.72 1.86 3.81
CA LEU A 65 -1.70 2.49 2.48
C LEU A 65 -1.70 1.45 1.36
N HIS A 66 -0.90 0.38 1.45
CA HIS A 66 -0.94 -0.72 0.48
C HIS A 66 -2.33 -1.36 0.43
N ARG A 67 -2.95 -1.55 1.60
CA ARG A 67 -4.30 -2.11 1.69
C ARG A 67 -5.33 -1.23 1.01
N ALA A 68 -5.28 0.09 1.22
CA ALA A 68 -6.16 1.05 0.57
C ALA A 68 -6.00 1.04 -0.97
N VAL A 69 -4.73 0.95 -1.44
CA VAL A 69 -4.42 0.79 -2.88
C VAL A 69 -5.03 -0.48 -3.45
N LEU A 70 -4.87 -1.64 -2.77
CA LEU A 70 -5.44 -2.91 -3.20
C LEU A 70 -6.97 -2.91 -3.25
N CYS A 71 -7.61 -2.16 -2.34
CA CYS A 71 -9.07 -1.99 -2.32
C CYS A 71 -9.56 -0.94 -3.33
N GLU A 72 -8.65 -0.30 -4.10
CA GLU A 72 -8.95 0.82 -5.02
C GLU A 72 -9.76 1.94 -4.35
N ASP A 73 -9.47 2.21 -3.07
CA ASP A 73 -10.18 3.21 -2.28
C ASP A 73 -9.43 4.54 -2.29
N ILE A 74 -9.70 5.37 -3.31
CA ILE A 74 -9.04 6.66 -3.52
C ILE A 74 -9.18 7.59 -2.30
N LYS A 75 -10.36 7.61 -1.66
CA LYS A 75 -10.60 8.46 -0.48
C LYS A 75 -9.79 7.99 0.72
N MET A 76 -9.67 6.68 0.91
CA MET A 76 -8.86 6.10 1.97
C MET A 76 -7.37 6.35 1.72
N VAL A 77 -6.90 6.22 0.46
CA VAL A 77 -5.53 6.57 0.06
C VAL A 77 -5.24 8.03 0.41
N ASP A 78 -6.11 8.97 0.01
CA ASP A 78 -5.95 10.40 0.29
C ASP A 78 -5.95 10.69 1.80
N LEU A 79 -6.85 10.08 2.56
CA LEU A 79 -6.88 10.19 4.01
C LEU A 79 -5.57 9.73 4.65
N LEU A 80 -5.06 8.55 4.29
CA LEU A 80 -3.83 8.02 4.86
C LEU A 80 -2.62 8.88 4.50
N ILE A 81 -2.53 9.36 3.25
CA ILE A 81 -1.47 10.27 2.81
C ILE A 81 -1.52 11.58 3.60
N SER A 82 -2.71 12.18 3.75
CA SER A 82 -2.89 13.42 4.52
C SER A 82 -2.53 13.29 6.00
N ARG A 83 -2.54 12.06 6.52
CA ARG A 83 -2.12 11.72 7.89
C ARG A 83 -0.66 11.30 7.99
N GLY A 84 0.12 11.42 6.91
CA GLY A 84 1.56 11.18 6.88
C GLY A 84 1.98 9.73 6.66
N ALA A 85 1.15 8.91 6.02
CA ALA A 85 1.55 7.55 5.62
C ALA A 85 2.80 7.57 4.73
N ASN A 86 3.72 6.65 4.98
CA ASN A 86 4.95 6.53 4.22
C ASN A 86 4.67 6.03 2.80
N LEU A 87 4.91 6.90 1.81
CA LEU A 87 4.70 6.62 0.38
C LEU A 87 5.68 5.58 -0.17
N GLU A 88 6.85 5.44 0.48
CA GLU A 88 7.91 4.50 0.10
C GLU A 88 7.92 3.23 0.97
N ALA A 89 6.89 3.02 1.80
CA ALA A 89 6.72 1.76 2.52
C ALA A 89 6.75 0.58 1.53
N ARG A 90 7.31 -0.55 1.96
CA ARG A 90 7.44 -1.72 1.06
C ARG A 90 6.66 -2.94 1.57
N ASP A 91 6.01 -3.62 0.64
CA ASP A 91 5.18 -4.81 0.77
C ASP A 91 5.76 -5.99 -0.01
N PRO A 92 6.47 -6.88 0.55
CA PRO A 92 7.79 -6.64 1.15
C PRO A 92 8.76 -6.04 0.14
N HIS A 93 8.41 -6.00 -1.16
CA HIS A 93 9.28 -5.62 -2.28
C HIS A 93 8.81 -4.37 -3.02
N ARG A 94 7.51 -4.06 -2.97
CA ARG A 94 6.85 -3.04 -3.79
C ARG A 94 6.43 -1.83 -2.97
N THR A 95 6.53 -0.65 -3.56
CA THR A 95 5.93 0.57 -3.02
C THR A 95 4.43 0.64 -3.37
N PRO A 96 3.63 1.48 -2.66
CA PRO A 96 2.23 1.74 -3.03
C PRO A 96 2.07 2.18 -4.48
N LEU A 97 3.00 3.01 -5.00
CA LEU A 97 2.99 3.46 -6.39
C LEU A 97 3.20 2.30 -7.37
N PHE A 98 4.19 1.44 -7.12
CA PHE A 98 4.40 0.26 -7.95
C PHE A 98 3.17 -0.65 -7.93
N LEU A 99 2.58 -0.86 -6.75
CA LEU A 99 1.39 -1.69 -6.58
C LEU A 99 0.19 -1.11 -7.35
N ALA A 100 -0.07 0.20 -7.22
CA ALA A 100 -1.12 0.89 -7.98
C ALA A 100 -0.92 0.76 -9.50
N THR A 101 0.33 0.89 -9.97
CA THR A 101 0.68 0.70 -11.39
C THR A 101 0.46 -0.74 -11.82
N HIS A 102 0.83 -1.72 -11.00
CA HIS A 102 0.65 -3.15 -11.28
C HIS A 102 -0.82 -3.51 -11.55
N TYR A 103 -1.75 -2.90 -10.80
CA TYR A 103 -3.19 -3.14 -10.95
C TYR A 103 -3.90 -2.17 -11.92
N GLY A 104 -3.19 -1.19 -12.47
CA GLY A 104 -3.75 -0.23 -13.42
C GLY A 104 -4.61 0.87 -12.79
N HIS A 105 -4.45 1.15 -11.49
CA HIS A 105 -5.24 2.15 -10.74
C HIS A 105 -4.80 3.58 -11.07
N VAL A 106 -5.23 4.12 -12.21
CA VAL A 106 -4.78 5.40 -12.78
C VAL A 106 -4.91 6.56 -11.80
N GLU A 107 -6.07 6.71 -11.15
CA GLU A 107 -6.32 7.85 -10.25
C GLU A 107 -5.47 7.76 -8.96
N ILE A 108 -5.21 6.55 -8.47
CA ILE A 108 -4.32 6.35 -7.32
C ILE A 108 -2.87 6.66 -7.70
N VAL A 109 -2.41 6.25 -8.89
CA VAL A 109 -1.07 6.59 -9.40
C VAL A 109 -0.89 8.11 -9.46
N LYS A 110 -1.86 8.84 -10.04
CA LYS A 110 -1.84 10.31 -10.07
C LYS A 110 -1.75 10.92 -8.66
N LEU A 111 -2.56 10.39 -7.74
CA LEU A 111 -2.62 10.89 -6.35
C LEU A 111 -1.28 10.66 -5.64
N LEU A 112 -0.70 9.46 -5.72
CA LEU A 112 0.57 9.14 -5.11
C LEU A 112 1.71 10.00 -5.65
N ILE A 113 1.80 10.18 -6.98
CA ILE A 113 2.80 11.04 -7.61
C ILE A 113 2.63 12.50 -7.19
N LYS A 114 1.40 13.01 -7.17
CA LYS A 114 1.09 14.37 -6.71
C LYS A 114 1.61 14.63 -5.29
N HIS A 115 1.60 13.63 -4.44
CA HIS A 115 2.10 13.73 -3.07
C HIS A 115 3.58 13.37 -2.91
N GLY A 116 4.30 13.13 -4.00
CA GLY A 116 5.75 12.98 -4.02
C GLY A 116 6.26 11.56 -3.92
N ALA A 117 5.46 10.55 -4.23
CA ALA A 117 5.96 9.18 -4.38
C ALA A 117 7.01 9.10 -5.50
N ASP A 118 8.10 8.37 -5.27
CA ASP A 118 9.18 8.20 -6.25
C ASP A 118 8.72 7.36 -7.46
N PRO A 119 8.61 7.96 -8.67
CA PRO A 119 8.18 7.24 -9.87
C PRO A 119 9.22 6.22 -10.37
N ASN A 120 10.41 6.19 -9.76
CA ASN A 120 11.52 5.30 -10.11
C ASN A 120 11.81 4.22 -9.06
N ALA A 121 10.99 4.13 -8.00
CA ALA A 121 11.14 3.12 -6.96
C ALA A 121 11.02 1.71 -7.54
N LEU A 122 12.12 0.94 -7.45
CA LEU A 122 12.19 -0.42 -8.01
C LEU A 122 11.38 -1.42 -7.17
N ASP A 123 10.71 -2.36 -7.81
CA ASP A 123 10.33 -3.63 -7.19
C ASP A 123 11.63 -4.41 -6.86
N LEU A 124 11.84 -4.74 -5.60
CA LEU A 124 13.07 -5.42 -5.15
C LEU A 124 13.15 -6.88 -5.58
N HIS A 125 12.04 -7.48 -6.01
CA HIS A 125 12.01 -8.86 -6.49
C HIS A 125 12.33 -8.96 -7.99
N THR A 126 11.69 -8.12 -8.82
CA THR A 126 11.84 -8.15 -10.28
C THR A 126 12.88 -7.16 -10.79
N GLY A 127 13.17 -6.11 -10.01
CA GLY A 127 13.98 -4.97 -10.40
C GLY A 127 13.31 -4.09 -11.45
N GLU A 128 12.01 -4.21 -11.63
CA GLU A 128 11.21 -3.37 -12.53
C GLU A 128 10.93 -2.00 -11.90
N THR A 129 10.85 -0.97 -12.74
CA THR A 129 10.30 0.32 -12.36
C THR A 129 8.78 0.32 -12.57
N PRO A 130 8.04 1.29 -11.98
CA PRO A 130 6.63 1.51 -12.33
C PRO A 130 6.42 1.66 -13.84
N LEU A 131 7.33 2.35 -14.55
CA LEU A 131 7.24 2.52 -16.01
C LEU A 131 7.41 1.19 -16.74
N ASP A 132 8.36 0.33 -16.35
CA ASP A 132 8.50 -1.00 -16.93
C ASP A 132 7.23 -1.80 -16.73
N ARG A 133 6.65 -1.74 -15.53
CA ARG A 133 5.42 -2.44 -15.18
C ARG A 133 4.22 -1.95 -16.00
N ALA A 134 4.09 -0.63 -16.19
CA ALA A 134 3.03 -0.06 -17.02
C ALA A 134 3.15 -0.49 -18.50
N LYS A 135 4.39 -0.55 -19.03
CA LYS A 135 4.65 -1.05 -20.39
C LYS A 135 4.27 -2.51 -20.53
N LEU A 136 4.63 -3.38 -19.57
CA LEU A 136 4.25 -4.79 -19.58
C LEU A 136 2.74 -5.00 -19.52
N GLY A 137 2.03 -4.16 -18.76
CA GLY A 137 0.57 -4.18 -18.67
C GLY A 137 -0.15 -3.51 -19.84
N SER A 138 0.60 -2.87 -20.77
CA SER A 138 0.04 -2.05 -21.86
C SER A 138 -0.89 -0.93 -21.38
N TYR A 139 -0.60 -0.35 -20.21
CA TYR A 139 -1.38 0.73 -19.61
C TYR A 139 -0.95 2.10 -20.17
N ASN A 140 -1.42 2.45 -21.37
CA ASN A 140 -0.98 3.64 -22.10
C ASN A 140 -1.12 4.94 -21.29
N ASP A 141 -2.21 5.12 -20.55
CA ASP A 141 -2.41 6.31 -19.71
C ASP A 141 -1.37 6.39 -18.57
N LEU A 142 -1.07 5.25 -17.94
CA LEU A 142 -0.04 5.20 -16.88
C LEU A 142 1.36 5.44 -17.44
N ILE A 143 1.67 4.90 -18.62
CA ILE A 143 2.95 5.15 -19.31
C ILE A 143 3.15 6.66 -19.49
N LYS A 144 2.13 7.36 -20.02
CA LYS A 144 2.18 8.80 -20.23
C LYS A 144 2.37 9.55 -18.91
N ILE A 145 1.54 9.26 -17.91
CA ILE A 145 1.61 9.92 -16.59
C ILE A 145 2.99 9.72 -15.96
N LEU A 146 3.52 8.50 -15.97
CA LEU A 146 4.82 8.21 -15.36
C LEU A 146 5.94 8.96 -16.07
N ILE A 147 5.97 8.98 -17.42
CA ILE A 147 7.00 9.71 -18.18
C ILE A 147 6.93 11.22 -17.90
N GLU A 148 5.74 11.81 -17.91
CA GLU A 148 5.52 13.23 -17.61
C GLU A 148 6.02 13.64 -16.22
N ASN A 149 6.04 12.68 -15.28
CA ASN A 149 6.49 12.89 -13.90
C ASN A 149 7.90 12.31 -13.63
N GLY A 150 8.71 12.12 -14.67
CA GLY A 150 10.11 11.73 -14.53
C GLY A 150 10.36 10.24 -14.32
N GLY A 151 9.36 9.40 -14.54
CA GLY A 151 9.49 7.95 -14.52
C GLY A 151 10.40 7.46 -15.65
N LYS A 152 11.31 6.55 -15.32
CA LYS A 152 12.31 5.96 -16.22
C LYS A 152 12.20 4.44 -16.19
N SER A 153 12.57 3.80 -17.30
CA SER A 153 12.75 2.37 -17.33
C SER A 153 14.01 1.95 -16.57
N ARG A 154 14.07 0.70 -16.16
CA ARG A 154 15.27 0.11 -15.52
C ARG A 154 16.52 0.30 -16.38
N LEU A 155 16.39 0.19 -17.71
CA LEU A 155 17.52 0.36 -18.62
C LEU A 155 18.04 1.81 -18.61
N GLU A 156 17.15 2.80 -18.60
CA GLU A 156 17.50 4.22 -18.53
C GLU A 156 18.13 4.61 -17.17
N LEU A 157 17.74 3.93 -16.07
CA LEU A 157 18.37 4.16 -14.77
C LEU A 157 19.77 3.58 -14.67
N LYS A 158 20.08 2.50 -15.39
CA LYS A 158 21.40 1.86 -15.42
C LYS A 158 22.38 2.52 -16.40
N ALA A 159 21.90 3.32 -17.32
CA ALA A 159 22.73 3.98 -18.36
C ALA A 159 23.50 5.23 -17.84
N LYS A 160 23.46 5.49 -16.53
CA LYS A 160 24.24 6.54 -15.85
C LYS A 160 25.43 5.94 -15.12
#